data_df0a04ee77d126388a0977189d2ce17c
#
_entry.id   df0a04ee77d126388a0977189d2ce17c
#
_cell.length_a   1.000
_cell.length_b   1.000
_cell.length_c   1.000
_cell.angle_alpha   90.00
_cell.angle_beta   90.00
_cell.angle_gamma   90.00
#
_symmetry.space_group_name_H-M   'P 1'
#
loop_
_entity.id
_entity.type
_entity.pdbx_description
1 polymer ?
#
loop_
_entity_poly.entity_id
_entity_poly.type
_entity_poly.pdbx_seq_one_letter_code
_entity_poly.pdbx_strand_id
1 'polypeptide(L)'
;MIIGKNFFIAEMPKAGSTFIRNYFKQYKDIELTIQHETINQNNRLELLEMDHRIGLIRNPYSWYLSIWRWSCFMKKNLQYIVI
;
A
#
# COMPACT_ATOMS: atom_id res chain seq x y z
N MET A 1 -4.11 -2.62 -2.82
CA MET A 1 -3.28 -3.73 -3.28
C MET A 1 -3.22 -3.75 -4.79
N ILE A 2 -2.14 -4.17 -5.36
CA ILE A 2 -1.94 -4.28 -6.81
C ILE A 2 -1.87 -5.76 -7.13
N ILE A 3 -2.76 -6.24 -8.00
CA ILE A 3 -2.88 -7.66 -8.29
C ILE A 3 -2.64 -7.91 -9.77
N GLY A 4 -1.64 -8.70 -10.07
CA GLY A 4 -1.35 -9.17 -11.42
C GLY A 4 -1.76 -10.63 -11.59
N LYS A 5 -1.34 -11.22 -12.70
CA LYS A 5 -1.71 -12.59 -13.04
C LYS A 5 -1.11 -13.61 -12.06
N ASN A 6 0.18 -13.47 -11.73
CA ASN A 6 0.91 -14.38 -10.86
C ASN A 6 1.57 -13.68 -9.68
N PHE A 7 1.19 -12.46 -9.39
CA PHE A 7 1.81 -11.70 -8.32
C PHE A 7 0.81 -10.75 -7.68
N PHE A 8 1.10 -10.35 -6.46
CA PHE A 8 0.44 -9.22 -5.85
C PHE A 8 1.44 -8.35 -5.10
N ILE A 9 1.12 -7.08 -4.96
CA ILE A 9 1.93 -6.12 -4.20
C ILE A 9 1.06 -5.60 -3.07
N ALA A 10 1.45 -5.93 -1.84
CA ALA A 10 0.81 -5.40 -0.64
C ALA A 10 1.38 -4.00 -0.38
N GLU A 11 0.50 -3.02 -0.31
CA GLU A 11 0.89 -1.63 -0.13
C GLU A 11 0.90 -1.26 1.35
N MET A 12 1.95 -0.53 1.75
CA MET A 12 2.07 0.04 3.08
C MET A 12 1.92 1.55 2.97
N PRO A 13 1.20 2.22 3.89
CA PRO A 13 1.11 3.68 3.87
C PRO A 13 2.50 4.33 3.87
N LYS A 14 2.67 5.36 3.05
CA LYS A 14 3.91 6.14 2.98
C LYS A 14 5.15 5.34 2.57
N ALA A 15 4.96 4.25 1.83
CA ALA A 15 6.07 3.43 1.30
C ALA A 15 6.10 3.43 -0.23
N GLY A 16 5.65 4.53 -0.86
CA GLY A 16 5.72 4.68 -2.32
C GLY A 16 4.54 4.08 -3.07
N SER A 17 3.43 3.76 -2.39
CA SER A 17 2.29 3.10 -3.03
C SER A 17 1.69 3.96 -4.16
N THR A 18 1.60 5.27 -3.99
CA THR A 18 1.05 6.15 -5.02
C THR A 18 1.88 6.10 -6.31
N PHE A 19 3.20 6.11 -6.18
CA PHE A 19 4.11 6.00 -7.32
C PHE A 19 3.91 4.67 -8.05
N ILE A 20 3.88 3.57 -7.31
CA ILE A 20 3.73 2.24 -7.87
C ILE A 20 2.35 2.08 -8.53
N ARG A 21 1.29 2.56 -7.89
CA ARG A 21 -0.06 2.50 -8.47
C ARG A 21 -0.13 3.29 -9.77
N ASN A 22 0.46 4.46 -9.83
CA ASN A 22 0.49 5.27 -11.04
C ASN A 22 1.22 4.58 -12.17
N TYR A 23 2.30 3.87 -11.86
CA TYR A 23 3.01 3.08 -12.84
C TYR A 23 2.13 1.97 -13.42
N PHE A 24 1.43 1.22 -12.57
CA PHE A 24 0.63 0.07 -13.01
C PHE A 24 -0.71 0.46 -13.64
N LYS A 25 -1.17 1.70 -13.49
CA LYS A 25 -2.40 2.15 -14.13
C LYS A 25 -2.39 2.04 -15.66
N GLN A 26 -1.24 2.04 -16.27
CA GLN A 26 -1.10 1.93 -17.72
C GLN A 26 -1.31 0.51 -18.24
N TYR A 27 -1.37 -0.47 -17.36
CA TYR A 27 -1.53 -1.88 -17.74
C TYR A 27 -2.95 -2.36 -17.47
N LYS A 28 -3.60 -2.92 -18.50
CA LYS A 28 -5.01 -3.34 -18.40
C LYS A 28 -5.20 -4.63 -17.62
N ASP A 29 -4.17 -5.49 -17.60
CA ASP A 29 -4.25 -6.80 -16.93
C ASP A 29 -3.98 -6.71 -15.43
N ILE A 30 -3.71 -5.52 -14.93
CA ILE A 30 -3.40 -5.31 -13.53
C ILE A 30 -4.63 -4.74 -12.83
N GLU A 31 -5.05 -5.41 -11.77
CA GLU A 31 -6.15 -4.93 -10.94
C GLU A 31 -5.61 -4.08 -9.80
N LEU A 32 -6.19 -2.89 -9.65
CA LEU A 32 -5.89 -2.00 -8.53
C LEU A 32 -7.08 -2.01 -7.59
N THR A 33 -6.88 -2.58 -6.40
CA THR A 33 -7.92 -2.59 -5.37
C THR A 33 -7.83 -1.31 -4.53
N ILE A 34 -8.54 -1.28 -3.42
CA ILE A 34 -8.46 -0.15 -2.49
C ILE A 34 -7.01 0.04 -2.03
N GLN A 35 -6.53 1.27 -2.08
CA GLN A 35 -5.17 1.57 -1.64
C GLN A 35 -4.98 1.17 -0.17
N HIS A 36 -3.83 0.56 0.12
CA HIS A 36 -3.47 0.05 1.45
C HIS A 36 -4.34 -1.12 1.94
N GLU A 37 -5.05 -1.77 1.02
CA GLU A 37 -5.75 -3.00 1.37
C GLU A 37 -4.75 -4.06 1.79
N THR A 38 -5.07 -4.77 2.88
CA THR A 38 -4.21 -5.81 3.42
C THR A 38 -4.76 -7.20 3.12
N ILE A 39 -3.93 -8.22 3.34
CA ILE A 39 -4.38 -9.60 3.25
C ILE A 39 -5.34 -9.86 4.41
N ASN A 40 -6.52 -10.39 4.09
CA ASN A 40 -7.56 -10.68 5.06
C ASN A 40 -8.19 -12.05 4.79
N GLN A 41 -9.19 -12.41 5.57
CA GLN A 41 -9.85 -13.72 5.43
C GLN A 41 -10.53 -13.93 4.08
N ASN A 42 -10.95 -12.85 3.43
CA ASN A 42 -11.68 -12.95 2.16
C ASN A 42 -10.77 -13.17 0.96
N ASN A 43 -9.53 -12.68 1.01
CA ASN A 43 -8.63 -12.71 -0.15
C ASN A 43 -7.38 -13.57 0.05
N ARG A 44 -7.11 -14.03 1.27
CA ARG A 44 -5.82 -14.67 1.59
C ARG A 44 -5.58 -15.97 0.82
N LEU A 45 -6.60 -16.78 0.59
CA LEU A 45 -6.41 -18.06 -0.11
C LEU A 45 -5.98 -17.84 -1.55
N GLU A 46 -6.63 -16.92 -2.24
CA GLU A 46 -6.28 -16.56 -3.60
C GLU A 46 -4.87 -15.97 -3.68
N LEU A 47 -4.56 -15.05 -2.77
CA LEU A 47 -3.27 -14.36 -2.78
C LEU A 47 -2.11 -15.29 -2.41
N LEU A 48 -2.32 -16.23 -1.49
CA LEU A 48 -1.26 -17.16 -1.07
C LEU A 48 -0.90 -18.18 -2.16
N GLU A 49 -1.75 -18.38 -3.15
CA GLU A 49 -1.47 -19.25 -4.28
C GLU A 49 -0.64 -18.57 -5.37
N MET A 50 -0.44 -17.26 -5.29
CA MET A 50 0.35 -16.54 -6.28
C MET A 50 1.85 -16.83 -6.14
N ASP A 51 2.53 -16.88 -7.29
CA ASP A 51 3.96 -17.20 -7.34
C ASP A 51 4.83 -16.12 -6.70
N HIS A 52 4.44 -14.86 -6.87
CA HIS A 52 5.20 -13.72 -6.36
C HIS A 52 4.35 -12.90 -5.39
N ARG A 53 4.87 -12.77 -4.18
CA ARG A 53 4.23 -12.03 -3.09
C ARG A 53 5.17 -10.91 -2.68
N ILE A 54 4.79 -9.68 -2.99
CA ILE A 54 5.65 -8.52 -2.84
C ILE A 54 5.05 -7.57 -1.81
N GLY A 55 5.88 -7.12 -0.88
CA GLY A 55 5.50 -6.07 0.06
C GLY A 55 6.36 -4.84 -0.17
N LEU A 56 5.77 -3.67 -0.07
CA LEU A 56 6.50 -2.41 -0.13
C LEU A 56 6.96 -2.05 1.27
N ILE A 57 8.25 -1.79 1.41
CA ILE A 57 8.84 -1.37 2.67
C ILE A 57 9.63 -0.08 2.47
N ARG A 58 9.89 0.59 3.55
CA ARG A 58 10.67 1.83 3.55
C ARG A 58 11.54 1.85 4.80
N ASN A 59 12.65 2.57 4.74
CA ASN A 59 13.48 2.80 5.92
C ASN A 59 12.61 3.28 7.09
N PRO A 60 12.66 2.63 8.27
CA PRO A 60 11.76 2.96 9.37
C PRO A 60 11.82 4.42 9.82
N TYR A 61 13.01 5.00 9.87
CA TYR A 61 13.14 6.40 10.31
C TYR A 61 12.47 7.34 9.32
N SER A 62 12.70 7.17 8.03
CA SER A 62 12.08 8.02 7.03
C SER A 62 10.59 7.74 6.90
N TRP A 63 10.16 6.50 7.17
CA TRP A 63 8.74 6.15 7.19
C TRP A 63 8.01 6.87 8.32
N TYR A 64 8.57 6.82 9.54
CA TYR A 64 8.00 7.53 10.67
C TYR A 64 7.95 9.04 10.44
N LEU A 65 8.99 9.60 9.87
CA LEU A 65 9.03 11.02 9.55
C LEU A 65 7.94 11.38 8.53
N SER A 66 7.75 10.55 7.52
CA SER A 66 6.71 10.76 6.51
C SER A 66 5.31 10.68 7.11
N ILE A 67 5.05 9.70 7.97
CA ILE A 67 3.79 9.55 8.68
C ILE A 67 3.53 10.76 9.57
N TRP A 68 4.55 11.19 10.30
CA TRP A 68 4.44 12.35 11.18
C TRP A 68 4.10 13.62 10.41
N ARG A 69 4.80 13.87 9.30
CA ARG A 69 4.54 15.04 8.46
C ARG A 69 3.14 15.02 7.87
N TRP A 70 2.72 13.86 7.39
CA TRP A 70 1.37 13.69 6.87
C TRP A 70 0.33 13.92 7.97
N SER A 71 0.57 13.39 9.16
CA SER A 71 -0.30 13.58 10.31
C SER A 71 -0.43 15.05 10.69
N CYS A 72 0.68 15.77 10.69
CA CYS A 72 0.67 17.21 10.97
C CYS A 72 -0.10 17.98 9.91
N PHE A 73 0.03 17.59 8.65
CA PHE A 73 -0.73 18.20 7.57
C PHE A 73 -2.22 17.97 7.74
N MET A 74 -2.62 16.76 8.08
CA MET A 74 -4.02 16.37 8.24
C MET A 74 -4.60 16.85 9.56
N LYS A 75 -3.80 17.31 10.49
CA LYS A 75 -4.23 17.75 11.82
C LYS A 75 -5.23 18.90 11.76
N LYS A 76 -5.23 19.67 10.69
CA LYS A 76 -6.23 20.71 10.48
C LYS A 76 -7.66 20.14 10.41
N ASN A 77 -7.77 18.90 9.99
CA ASN A 77 -9.04 18.19 9.85
C ASN A 77 -9.24 17.11 10.91
N LEU A 78 -8.16 16.71 11.57
CA LEU A 78 -8.17 15.74 12.65
C LEU A 78 -7.66 16.44 13.90
N GLN A 79 -8.31 16.17 15.01
CA GLN A 79 -7.94 16.84 16.25
C GLN A 79 -6.54 16.46 16.71
N TYR A 80 -6.15 15.21 16.49
CA TYR A 80 -4.83 14.73 16.84
C TYR A 80 -4.58 13.38 16.19
N ILE A 81 -3.29 13.05 16.09
CA ILE A 81 -2.84 11.72 15.75
C ILE A 81 -1.77 11.35 16.76
N VAL A 82 -1.97 10.23 17.40
CA VAL A 82 -1.00 9.70 18.37
C VAL A 82 -0.05 8.79 17.62
N ILE A 83 1.22 9.09 17.74
CA ILE A 83 2.26 8.31 17.12
C ILE A 83 3.11 7.66 18.19
#